data_d99f867ac313a3aa5f66cad685c547e6
#
_entry.id   d99f867ac313a3aa5f66cad685c547e6
#
_cell.length_a   1.000
_cell.length_b   1.000
_cell.length_c   1.000
_cell.angle_alpha   90.00
_cell.angle_beta   90.00
_cell.angle_gamma   90.00
#
_symmetry.space_group_name_H-M   'P 1'
#
loop_
_entity.id
_entity.type
_entity.pdbx_description
1 polymer ?
#
loop_
_entity_poly.entity_id
_entity_poly.type
_entity_poly.pdbx_seq_one_letter_code
_entity_poly.pdbx_strand_id
1 'polypeptide(L)'
;MKRLFLAAGLGFLALGAQAQITRGLTAGYHLADVRISFNPLIDPTFTPVATGRAGYHAGGFYRASAGLVYVQPQIWLTGLNQRFVIEDGSFSPEVIDWSLIRVDVPVEVGVKLGPLLAFVAPVYSLALAETGGLNLATPGAGSWGGQVGVGVKLGGLQVSARYEGSLSAFGQTLSLGGVDFETDNRINQFIASAALKL
;
A
#
# COMPACT_ATOMS: atom_id res chain seq x y z
N MET A 1 28.05 -15.93 -1.73
CA MET A 1 26.80 -15.37 -1.16
C MET A 1 26.90 -15.10 0.33
N LYS A 2 27.36 -16.00 1.21
CA LYS A 2 27.49 -15.76 2.68
C LYS A 2 28.33 -14.54 3.05
N ARG A 3 29.43 -14.27 2.31
CA ARG A 3 30.31 -13.11 2.58
C ARG A 3 29.67 -11.75 2.23
N LEU A 4 28.73 -11.72 1.26
CA LEU A 4 27.99 -10.52 0.89
C LEU A 4 26.97 -10.13 1.97
N PHE A 5 26.29 -11.12 2.55
CA PHE A 5 25.37 -10.90 3.68
C PHE A 5 26.08 -10.45 4.95
N LEU A 6 27.30 -10.98 5.20
CA LEU A 6 28.11 -10.56 6.35
C LEU A 6 28.63 -9.13 6.18
N ALA A 7 29.06 -8.74 4.97
CA ALA A 7 29.49 -7.37 4.67
C ALA A 7 28.33 -6.37 4.74
N ALA A 8 27.14 -6.75 4.25
CA ALA A 8 25.94 -5.94 4.38
C ALA A 8 25.52 -5.79 5.85
N GLY A 9 25.58 -6.85 6.66
CA GLY A 9 25.27 -6.82 8.09
C GLY A 9 26.25 -5.94 8.89
N LEU A 10 27.55 -6.03 8.61
CA LEU A 10 28.58 -5.17 9.24
C LEU A 10 28.44 -3.72 8.80
N GLY A 11 28.08 -3.44 7.55
CA GLY A 11 27.77 -2.09 7.06
C GLY A 11 26.57 -1.47 7.78
N PHE A 12 25.53 -2.23 8.06
CA PHE A 12 24.37 -1.77 8.86
C PHE A 12 24.74 -1.48 10.32
N LEU A 13 25.62 -2.27 10.94
CA LEU A 13 26.08 -2.06 12.31
C LEU A 13 26.99 -0.81 12.42
N ALA A 14 27.83 -0.54 11.42
CA ALA A 14 28.67 0.65 11.38
C ALA A 14 27.87 1.94 11.17
N LEU A 15 26.76 1.90 10.45
CA LEU A 15 25.82 3.02 10.29
C LEU A 15 25.07 3.32 11.61
N GLY A 16 24.90 2.33 12.48
CA GLY A 16 24.22 2.48 13.78
C GLY A 16 24.93 3.39 14.76
N ALA A 17 26.26 3.50 14.69
CA ALA A 17 27.08 4.27 15.66
C ALA A 17 26.89 5.81 15.54
N GLN A 18 26.36 6.32 14.40
CA GLN A 18 26.08 7.75 14.17
C GLN A 18 24.64 8.00 13.68
N ALA A 19 23.77 7.02 13.78
CA ALA A 19 22.41 7.13 13.27
C ALA A 19 21.59 8.09 14.15
N GLN A 20 21.13 9.16 13.55
CA GLN A 20 20.12 10.01 14.18
C GLN A 20 18.76 9.31 14.12
N ILE A 21 18.26 8.95 15.30
CA ILE A 21 16.98 8.28 15.44
C ILE A 21 15.86 9.31 15.56
N THR A 22 14.76 9.08 14.83
CA THR A 22 13.55 9.89 14.88
C THR A 22 12.36 8.95 14.86
N ARG A 23 11.34 9.28 15.63
CA ARG A 23 10.05 8.57 15.65
C ARG A 23 8.91 9.56 15.52
N GLY A 24 7.74 9.07 15.13
CA GLY A 24 6.57 9.94 14.98
C GLY A 24 5.33 9.21 14.54
N LEU A 25 4.29 10.02 14.31
CA LEU A 25 3.01 9.58 13.79
C LEU A 25 2.89 9.98 12.33
N THR A 26 2.12 9.23 11.57
CA THR A 26 1.80 9.52 10.17
C THR A 26 0.32 9.32 9.93
N ALA A 27 -0.24 10.14 9.06
CA ALA A 27 -1.58 9.97 8.53
C ALA A 27 -1.59 10.40 7.07
N GLY A 28 -2.52 9.86 6.29
CA GLY A 28 -2.61 10.22 4.89
C GLY A 28 -3.86 9.73 4.20
N TYR A 29 -3.93 10.09 2.93
CA TYR A 29 -5.04 9.88 2.06
C TYR A 29 -4.60 9.09 0.83
N HIS A 30 -5.45 8.16 0.39
CA HIS A 30 -5.20 7.27 -0.74
C HIS A 30 -6.21 7.54 -1.86
N LEU A 31 -5.71 7.58 -3.09
CA LEU A 31 -6.51 7.44 -4.30
C LEU A 31 -6.16 6.07 -4.88
N ALA A 32 -7.01 5.08 -4.59
CA ALA A 32 -6.78 3.70 -4.96
C ALA A 32 -7.54 3.34 -6.24
N ASP A 33 -6.88 2.57 -7.10
CA ASP A 33 -7.45 1.92 -8.28
C ASP A 33 -7.33 0.41 -8.09
N VAL A 34 -8.47 -0.25 -7.91
CA VAL A 34 -8.54 -1.72 -7.77
C VAL A 34 -8.73 -2.32 -9.14
N ARG A 35 -7.79 -3.14 -9.57
CA ARG A 35 -7.87 -3.90 -10.82
C ARG A 35 -8.23 -5.34 -10.52
N ILE A 36 -9.29 -5.80 -11.18
CA ILE A 36 -9.74 -7.19 -11.16
C ILE A 36 -9.45 -7.75 -12.55
N SER A 37 -8.55 -8.73 -12.63
CA SER A 37 -8.24 -9.41 -13.89
C SER A 37 -8.85 -10.79 -13.89
N PHE A 38 -9.73 -11.06 -14.84
CA PHE A 38 -10.37 -12.36 -15.03
C PHE A 38 -9.52 -13.28 -15.91
N ASN A 39 -9.63 -14.58 -15.67
CA ASN A 39 -9.07 -15.57 -16.58
C ASN A 39 -9.79 -15.47 -17.94
N PRO A 40 -9.10 -15.36 -19.09
CA PRO A 40 -9.69 -15.10 -20.41
C PRO A 40 -10.61 -16.23 -20.94
N LEU A 41 -10.80 -17.30 -20.21
CA LEU A 41 -11.73 -18.40 -20.54
C LEU A 41 -13.17 -18.15 -20.05
N ILE A 42 -13.41 -17.07 -19.31
CA ILE A 42 -14.72 -16.69 -18.77
C ILE A 42 -15.25 -15.49 -19.58
N ASP A 43 -16.52 -15.57 -19.98
CA ASP A 43 -17.26 -14.68 -20.88
C ASP A 43 -16.90 -13.18 -20.70
N PRO A 44 -16.48 -12.46 -21.76
CA PRO A 44 -16.03 -11.07 -21.71
C PRO A 44 -17.15 -10.02 -21.48
N THR A 45 -18.39 -10.43 -21.27
CA THR A 45 -19.54 -9.51 -21.08
C THR A 45 -19.58 -8.87 -19.68
N PHE A 46 -18.75 -9.32 -18.75
CA PHE A 46 -18.74 -8.81 -17.38
C PHE A 46 -17.48 -7.96 -17.12
N THR A 47 -17.63 -6.65 -17.15
CA THR A 47 -16.54 -5.72 -16.83
C THR A 47 -16.93 -4.86 -15.63
N PRO A 48 -16.48 -5.20 -14.40
CA PRO A 48 -16.70 -4.31 -13.28
C PRO A 48 -15.86 -3.05 -13.46
N VAL A 49 -16.50 -1.89 -13.57
CA VAL A 49 -15.84 -0.60 -13.60
C VAL A 49 -15.68 -0.11 -12.16
N ALA A 50 -14.44 -0.15 -11.67
CA ALA A 50 -14.12 0.46 -10.37
C ALA A 50 -14.12 1.98 -10.49
N THR A 51 -15.02 2.64 -9.80
CA THR A 51 -14.97 4.09 -9.64
C THR A 51 -14.16 4.37 -8.37
N GLY A 52 -12.89 4.77 -8.55
CA GLY A 52 -11.94 4.96 -7.45
C GLY A 52 -12.49 5.86 -6.36
N ARG A 53 -12.56 5.35 -5.14
CA ARG A 53 -12.87 6.13 -3.94
C ARG A 53 -11.62 6.28 -3.08
N ALA A 54 -11.73 7.22 -2.17
CA ALA A 54 -10.69 7.58 -1.24
C ALA A 54 -10.49 6.52 -0.16
N GLY A 55 -9.23 6.25 0.14
CA GLY A 55 -8.80 5.57 1.35
C GLY A 55 -8.06 6.52 2.29
N TYR A 56 -7.77 6.07 3.47
CA TYR A 56 -6.97 6.77 4.47
C TYR A 56 -6.11 5.81 5.25
N HIS A 57 -5.02 6.32 5.81
CA HIS A 57 -4.22 5.56 6.77
C HIS A 57 -3.84 6.43 7.96
N ALA A 58 -3.59 5.78 9.09
CA ALA A 58 -2.94 6.35 10.24
C ALA A 58 -1.98 5.33 10.86
N GLY A 59 -0.88 5.81 11.42
CA GLY A 59 0.10 4.89 11.99
C GLY A 59 1.31 5.59 12.58
N GLY A 60 2.38 4.82 12.75
CA GLY A 60 3.64 5.30 13.30
C GLY A 60 4.84 4.96 12.44
N PHE A 61 5.92 5.68 12.65
CA PHE A 61 7.20 5.43 11.99
C PHE A 61 8.36 5.52 12.95
N TYR A 62 9.43 4.83 12.58
CA TYR A 62 10.73 4.92 13.20
C TYR A 62 11.76 5.13 12.11
N ARG A 63 12.59 6.18 12.20
CA ARG A 63 13.59 6.51 11.18
C ARG A 63 14.98 6.50 11.79
N ALA A 64 15.87 5.75 11.17
CA ALA A 64 17.31 5.82 11.38
C ALA A 64 17.96 6.54 10.19
N SER A 65 18.77 7.57 10.46
CA SER A 65 19.41 8.38 9.41
C SER A 65 20.90 8.44 9.62
N ALA A 66 21.69 8.21 8.59
CA ALA A 66 23.13 8.36 8.56
C ALA A 66 23.54 9.22 7.35
N GLY A 67 24.02 10.44 7.62
CA GLY A 67 24.33 11.40 6.56
C GLY A 67 23.12 11.71 5.69
N LEU A 68 23.25 11.46 4.39
CA LEU A 68 22.19 11.70 3.39
C LEU A 68 21.17 10.57 3.30
N VAL A 69 21.47 9.37 3.77
CA VAL A 69 20.59 8.22 3.65
C VAL A 69 19.75 7.99 4.91
N TYR A 70 18.60 7.36 4.74
CA TYR A 70 17.78 6.93 5.86
C TYR A 70 17.04 5.63 5.56
N VAL A 71 16.67 4.92 6.63
CA VAL A 71 15.74 3.80 6.59
C VAL A 71 14.61 4.12 7.57
N GLN A 72 13.36 3.91 7.13
CA GLN A 72 12.18 4.23 7.93
C GLN A 72 11.12 3.12 7.81
N PRO A 73 11.16 2.12 8.69
CA PRO A 73 10.02 1.23 8.87
C PRO A 73 8.82 2.01 9.44
N GLN A 74 7.64 1.62 8.95
CA GLN A 74 6.36 2.19 9.38
C GLN A 74 5.34 1.06 9.58
N ILE A 75 4.32 1.36 10.36
CA ILE A 75 3.13 0.52 10.48
C ILE A 75 1.90 1.41 10.35
N TRP A 76 0.98 1.03 9.46
CA TRP A 76 -0.24 1.76 9.17
C TRP A 76 -1.46 0.88 9.34
N LEU A 77 -2.53 1.44 9.87
CA LEU A 77 -3.87 0.92 9.69
C LEU A 77 -4.49 1.68 8.53
N THR A 78 -4.87 0.98 7.48
CA THR A 78 -5.38 1.54 6.22
C THR A 78 -6.81 1.09 5.99
N GLY A 79 -7.69 2.04 5.70
CA GLY A 79 -9.04 1.81 5.23
C GLY A 79 -9.17 2.23 3.77
N LEU A 80 -9.63 1.34 2.91
CA LEU A 80 -9.92 1.59 1.50
C LEU A 80 -11.40 1.43 1.24
N ASN A 81 -11.99 2.36 0.50
CA ASN A 81 -13.39 2.30 0.07
C ASN A 81 -13.42 2.39 -1.46
N GLN A 82 -14.15 1.47 -2.08
CA GLN A 82 -14.34 1.41 -3.53
C GLN A 82 -15.82 1.27 -3.84
N ARG A 83 -16.20 1.76 -5.02
CA ARG A 83 -17.52 1.51 -5.58
C ARG A 83 -17.35 0.78 -6.90
N PHE A 84 -18.01 -0.34 -7.04
CA PHE A 84 -18.10 -1.09 -8.28
C PHE A 84 -19.47 -0.88 -8.92
N VAL A 85 -19.48 -0.63 -10.22
CA VAL A 85 -20.70 -0.58 -11.04
C VAL A 85 -20.65 -1.80 -11.94
N ILE A 86 -21.65 -2.66 -11.80
CA ILE A 86 -21.78 -3.89 -12.58
C ILE A 86 -22.82 -3.64 -13.66
N GLU A 87 -22.40 -3.66 -14.91
CA GLU A 87 -23.29 -3.61 -16.07
C GLU A 87 -23.42 -5.03 -16.63
N ASP A 88 -24.55 -5.69 -16.39
CA ASP A 88 -24.85 -7.04 -16.87
C ASP A 88 -25.72 -7.07 -18.12
N GLY A 89 -25.91 -5.89 -18.79
CA GLY A 89 -26.79 -5.73 -19.92
C GLY A 89 -28.27 -5.65 -19.55
N SER A 90 -28.63 -5.74 -18.27
CA SER A 90 -29.96 -5.43 -17.76
C SER A 90 -30.16 -3.93 -17.58
N PHE A 91 -31.41 -3.45 -17.54
CA PHE A 91 -31.76 -2.02 -17.56
C PHE A 91 -31.36 -1.23 -16.31
N SER A 92 -30.76 -1.87 -15.31
CA SER A 92 -30.36 -1.20 -14.06
C SER A 92 -28.98 -1.68 -13.62
N PRO A 93 -27.96 -0.83 -13.68
CA PRO A 93 -26.63 -1.18 -13.18
C PRO A 93 -26.68 -1.43 -11.66
N GLU A 94 -26.10 -2.52 -11.21
CA GLU A 94 -25.94 -2.81 -9.78
C GLU A 94 -24.73 -2.06 -9.24
N VAL A 95 -24.92 -1.34 -8.13
CA VAL A 95 -23.86 -0.57 -7.46
C VAL A 95 -23.49 -1.27 -6.16
N ILE A 96 -22.24 -1.74 -6.06
CA ILE A 96 -21.73 -2.39 -4.86
C ILE A 96 -20.68 -1.49 -4.20
N ASP A 97 -20.93 -1.09 -2.95
CA ASP A 97 -19.95 -0.41 -2.12
C ASP A 97 -19.09 -1.45 -1.40
N TRP A 98 -17.78 -1.41 -1.64
CA TRP A 98 -16.79 -2.32 -1.07
C TRP A 98 -15.82 -1.57 -0.16
N SER A 99 -15.43 -2.20 0.93
CA SER A 99 -14.49 -1.63 1.90
C SER A 99 -13.50 -2.68 2.39
N LEU A 100 -12.23 -2.30 2.51
CA LEU A 100 -11.15 -3.14 3.00
C LEU A 100 -10.40 -2.42 4.13
N ILE A 101 -10.21 -3.12 5.25
CA ILE A 101 -9.32 -2.70 6.33
C ILE A 101 -8.09 -3.61 6.29
N ARG A 102 -6.89 -3.01 6.27
CA ARG A 102 -5.63 -3.74 6.24
C ARG A 102 -4.56 -3.08 7.11
N VAL A 103 -3.57 -3.86 7.52
CA VAL A 103 -2.33 -3.35 8.09
C VAL A 103 -1.26 -3.35 7.01
N ASP A 104 -0.61 -2.19 6.81
CA ASP A 104 0.50 -2.02 5.88
C ASP A 104 1.79 -1.77 6.66
N VAL A 105 2.86 -2.44 6.22
CA VAL A 105 4.21 -2.29 6.80
C VAL A 105 5.17 -1.86 5.68
N PRO A 106 5.21 -0.56 5.32
CA PRO A 106 6.20 -0.04 4.41
C PRO A 106 7.55 0.14 5.09
N VAL A 107 8.64 -0.17 4.39
CA VAL A 107 10.01 0.09 4.84
C VAL A 107 10.66 1.04 3.84
N GLU A 108 10.62 2.35 4.14
CA GLU A 108 11.25 3.35 3.26
C GLU A 108 12.77 3.28 3.36
N VAL A 109 13.42 3.28 2.19
CA VAL A 109 14.86 3.53 2.04
C VAL A 109 15.01 4.72 1.13
N GLY A 110 15.65 5.77 1.60
CA GLY A 110 15.67 7.03 0.87
C GLY A 110 16.88 7.91 1.13
N VAL A 111 16.90 9.01 0.40
CA VAL A 111 17.91 10.05 0.49
C VAL A 111 17.30 11.38 0.93
N LYS A 112 18.08 12.14 1.69
CA LYS A 112 17.75 13.48 2.18
C LYS A 112 18.62 14.51 1.44
N LEU A 113 18.02 15.41 0.71
CA LEU A 113 18.70 16.50 0.00
C LEU A 113 18.19 17.82 0.57
N GLY A 114 18.76 18.20 1.72
CA GLY A 114 18.23 19.32 2.51
C GLY A 114 16.83 19.02 3.03
N PRO A 115 15.82 19.84 2.68
CA PRO A 115 14.43 19.58 3.06
C PRO A 115 13.76 18.50 2.20
N LEU A 116 14.32 18.18 1.03
CA LEU A 116 13.74 17.24 0.09
C LEU A 116 14.08 15.80 0.45
N LEU A 117 13.15 14.90 0.17
CA LEU A 117 13.28 13.46 0.36
C LEU A 117 12.92 12.77 -0.95
N ALA A 118 13.66 11.72 -1.29
CA ALA A 118 13.28 10.77 -2.33
C ALA A 118 13.48 9.36 -1.78
N PHE A 119 12.54 8.45 -2.02
CA PHE A 119 12.56 7.13 -1.42
C PHE A 119 11.87 6.08 -2.27
N VAL A 120 12.23 4.83 -1.99
CA VAL A 120 11.51 3.63 -2.40
C VAL A 120 11.14 2.84 -1.15
N ALA A 121 10.07 2.06 -1.19
CA ALA A 121 9.67 1.23 -0.07
C ALA A 121 9.03 -0.07 -0.54
N PRO A 122 9.58 -1.24 -0.22
CA PRO A 122 8.79 -2.47 -0.19
C PRO A 122 7.69 -2.34 0.87
N VAL A 123 6.52 -2.88 0.55
CA VAL A 123 5.35 -2.85 1.43
C VAL A 123 4.83 -4.26 1.59
N TYR A 124 4.61 -4.67 2.82
CA TYR A 124 3.84 -5.85 3.14
C TYR A 124 2.48 -5.42 3.68
N SER A 125 1.41 -5.94 3.08
CA SER A 125 0.03 -5.62 3.45
C SER A 125 -0.69 -6.87 3.90
N LEU A 126 -1.41 -6.78 5.02
CA LEU A 126 -2.21 -7.86 5.60
C LEU A 126 -3.67 -7.43 5.66
N ALA A 127 -4.54 -8.10 4.91
CA ALA A 127 -5.98 -7.88 4.95
C ALA A 127 -6.55 -8.33 6.30
N LEU A 128 -7.27 -7.44 7.02
CA LEU A 128 -7.89 -7.74 8.31
C LEU A 128 -9.38 -8.02 8.16
N ALA A 129 -10.09 -7.16 7.45
CA ALA A 129 -11.54 -7.26 7.28
C ALA A 129 -11.96 -6.67 5.93
N GLU A 130 -12.96 -7.29 5.34
CA GLU A 130 -13.60 -6.87 4.11
C GLU A 130 -15.12 -6.80 4.30
N THR A 131 -15.76 -5.83 3.68
CA THR A 131 -17.22 -5.69 3.63
C THR A 131 -17.65 -5.29 2.23
N GLY A 132 -18.91 -5.60 1.86
CA GLY A 132 -19.46 -5.24 0.54
C GLY A 132 -19.83 -6.43 -0.35
N GLY A 133 -19.68 -7.68 0.14
CA GLY A 133 -20.23 -8.88 -0.53
C GLY A 133 -19.45 -9.39 -1.75
N LEU A 134 -18.34 -8.76 -2.14
CA LEU A 134 -17.54 -9.19 -3.30
C LEU A 134 -16.45 -10.21 -2.96
N ASN A 135 -16.06 -10.34 -1.69
CA ASN A 135 -15.02 -11.25 -1.21
C ASN A 135 -13.73 -11.22 -2.06
N LEU A 136 -13.27 -10.01 -2.39
CA LEU A 136 -12.07 -9.79 -3.21
C LEU A 136 -10.76 -10.04 -2.44
N ALA A 137 -10.79 -9.83 -1.11
CA ALA A 137 -9.64 -10.04 -0.23
C ALA A 137 -9.88 -11.29 0.63
N THR A 138 -8.84 -12.09 0.81
CA THR A 138 -8.89 -13.19 1.78
C THR A 138 -8.39 -12.65 3.13
N PRO A 139 -9.23 -12.58 4.18
CA PRO A 139 -8.78 -12.16 5.51
C PRO A 139 -7.60 -13.01 5.99
N GLY A 140 -6.55 -12.36 6.48
CA GLY A 140 -5.30 -13.03 6.86
C GLY A 140 -4.33 -13.29 5.70
N ALA A 141 -4.72 -13.05 4.45
CA ALA A 141 -3.80 -13.13 3.33
C ALA A 141 -2.87 -11.91 3.29
N GLY A 142 -1.58 -12.17 3.10
CA GLY A 142 -0.57 -11.14 2.91
C GLY A 142 -0.30 -10.87 1.44
N SER A 143 -0.08 -9.61 1.10
CA SER A 143 0.35 -9.20 -0.23
C SER A 143 1.57 -8.30 -0.18
N TRP A 144 2.33 -8.28 -1.28
CA TRP A 144 3.51 -7.44 -1.44
C TRP A 144 3.26 -6.33 -2.44
N GLY A 145 3.74 -5.15 -2.11
CA GLY A 145 3.75 -3.98 -2.98
C GLY A 145 5.11 -3.29 -2.98
N GLY A 146 5.24 -2.30 -3.85
CA GLY A 146 6.38 -1.42 -3.91
C GLY A 146 5.92 0.03 -4.03
N GLN A 147 6.55 0.92 -3.26
CA GLN A 147 6.31 2.35 -3.33
C GLN A 147 7.53 3.09 -3.85
N VAL A 148 7.27 4.16 -4.59
CA VAL A 148 8.24 5.20 -4.92
C VAL A 148 7.63 6.55 -4.55
N GLY A 149 8.42 7.43 -3.95
CA GLY A 149 7.88 8.70 -3.49
C GLY A 149 8.89 9.79 -3.27
N VAL A 150 8.35 10.98 -3.10
CA VAL A 150 9.08 12.19 -2.75
C VAL A 150 8.43 12.89 -1.56
N GLY A 151 9.19 13.68 -0.85
CA GLY A 151 8.65 14.41 0.31
C GLY A 151 9.42 15.69 0.60
N VAL A 152 8.83 16.50 1.46
CA VAL A 152 9.44 17.74 1.97
C VAL A 152 9.35 17.75 3.49
N LYS A 153 10.48 18.07 4.15
CA LYS A 153 10.55 18.28 5.59
C LYS A 153 10.42 19.78 5.91
N LEU A 154 9.47 20.10 6.78
CA LEU A 154 9.16 21.43 7.26
C LEU A 154 9.30 21.43 8.79
N GLY A 155 10.54 21.48 9.29
CA GLY A 155 10.83 21.29 10.72
C GLY A 155 10.47 19.90 11.22
N GLY A 156 9.53 19.80 12.16
CA GLY A 156 9.02 18.52 12.69
C GLY A 156 7.96 17.83 11.80
N LEU A 157 7.42 18.55 10.83
CA LEU A 157 6.43 18.03 9.88
C LEU A 157 7.12 17.57 8.60
N GLN A 158 6.66 16.45 8.05
CA GLN A 158 7.02 15.97 6.72
C GLN A 158 5.75 15.75 5.92
N VAL A 159 5.72 16.23 4.68
CA VAL A 159 4.66 15.93 3.72
C VAL A 159 5.27 15.11 2.60
N SER A 160 4.60 14.07 2.14
CA SER A 160 5.08 13.20 1.06
C SER A 160 3.95 12.80 0.13
N ALA A 161 4.33 12.58 -1.14
CA ALA A 161 3.51 11.98 -2.15
C ALA A 161 4.22 10.72 -2.67
N ARG A 162 3.46 9.64 -2.84
CA ARG A 162 4.00 8.36 -3.29
C ARG A 162 3.02 7.62 -4.20
N TYR A 163 3.58 6.82 -5.06
CA TYR A 163 2.84 5.84 -5.85
C TYR A 163 3.17 4.45 -5.34
N GLU A 164 2.15 3.63 -5.14
CA GLU A 164 2.26 2.21 -4.77
C GLU A 164 1.73 1.34 -5.89
N GLY A 165 2.52 0.35 -6.28
CA GLY A 165 2.11 -0.70 -7.20
C GLY A 165 2.11 -2.05 -6.51
N SER A 166 1.07 -2.85 -6.72
CA SER A 166 1.01 -4.23 -6.23
C SER A 166 1.95 -5.13 -7.01
N LEU A 167 2.81 -5.85 -6.29
CA LEU A 167 3.70 -6.89 -6.83
C LEU A 167 3.06 -8.28 -6.76
N SER A 168 2.16 -8.52 -5.80
CA SER A 168 1.36 -9.75 -5.70
C SER A 168 -0.13 -9.40 -5.55
N ALA A 169 -1.00 -10.36 -5.93
CA ALA A 169 -2.43 -10.25 -5.68
C ALA A 169 -2.74 -10.21 -4.16
N PHE A 170 -3.76 -9.47 -3.76
CA PHE A 170 -4.29 -9.47 -2.39
C PHE A 170 -5.46 -10.43 -2.22
N GLY A 171 -5.99 -10.97 -3.31
CA GLY A 171 -7.03 -12.00 -3.39
C GLY A 171 -6.98 -12.68 -4.75
N GLN A 172 -7.44 -13.92 -4.80
CA GLN A 172 -7.43 -14.75 -6.01
C GLN A 172 -8.83 -15.24 -6.39
N THR A 173 -9.85 -14.81 -5.66
CA THR A 173 -11.25 -15.22 -5.89
C THR A 173 -12.17 -14.01 -5.85
N LEU A 174 -13.17 -14.02 -6.71
CA LEU A 174 -14.33 -13.12 -6.68
C LEU A 174 -15.57 -14.00 -6.53
N SER A 175 -16.31 -13.84 -5.44
CA SER A 175 -17.57 -14.56 -5.23
C SER A 175 -18.74 -13.66 -5.60
N LEU A 176 -19.54 -14.07 -6.60
CA LEU A 176 -20.74 -13.37 -7.02
C LEU A 176 -21.91 -14.37 -7.09
N GLY A 177 -22.99 -14.08 -6.34
CA GLY A 177 -24.20 -14.92 -6.36
C GLY A 177 -23.96 -16.38 -5.94
N GLY A 178 -22.89 -16.66 -5.15
CA GLY A 178 -22.52 -18.01 -4.72
C GLY A 178 -21.66 -18.78 -5.74
N VAL A 179 -21.18 -18.12 -6.78
CA VAL A 179 -20.22 -18.67 -7.75
C VAL A 179 -18.87 -18.01 -7.55
N ASP A 180 -17.81 -18.83 -7.42
CA ASP A 180 -16.43 -18.36 -7.26
C ASP A 180 -15.72 -18.30 -8.61
N PHE A 181 -15.14 -17.14 -8.92
CA PHE A 181 -14.32 -16.89 -10.10
C PHE A 181 -12.86 -16.72 -9.68
N GLU A 182 -11.95 -17.39 -10.37
CA GLU A 182 -10.52 -17.20 -10.16
C GLU A 182 -10.07 -15.87 -10.78
N THR A 183 -9.48 -14.99 -9.95
CA THR A 183 -9.09 -13.63 -10.33
C THR A 183 -7.71 -13.27 -9.79
N ASP A 184 -7.05 -12.28 -10.41
CA ASP A 184 -5.83 -11.64 -9.90
C ASP A 184 -6.18 -10.20 -9.49
N ASN A 185 -6.43 -10.00 -8.19
CA ASN A 185 -6.87 -8.73 -7.64
C ASN A 185 -5.67 -7.90 -7.18
N ARG A 186 -5.46 -6.73 -7.79
CA ARG A 186 -4.35 -5.83 -7.49
C ARG A 186 -4.83 -4.43 -7.17
N ILE A 187 -4.13 -3.77 -6.24
CA ILE A 187 -4.39 -2.38 -5.85
C ILE A 187 -3.18 -1.54 -6.25
N ASN A 188 -3.41 -0.55 -7.12
CA ASN A 188 -2.45 0.51 -7.36
C ASN A 188 -3.00 1.80 -6.77
N GLN A 189 -2.13 2.65 -6.18
CA GLN A 189 -2.64 3.81 -5.48
C GLN A 189 -1.65 4.98 -5.45
N PHE A 190 -2.20 6.19 -5.49
CA PHE A 190 -1.48 7.40 -5.10
C PHE A 190 -1.78 7.72 -3.64
N ILE A 191 -0.73 8.05 -2.88
CA ILE A 191 -0.84 8.28 -1.45
C ILE A 191 -0.20 9.63 -1.14
N ALA A 192 -0.96 10.51 -0.48
CA ALA A 192 -0.45 11.74 0.14
C ALA A 192 -0.42 11.55 1.65
N SER A 193 0.72 11.83 2.29
CA SER A 193 0.88 11.62 3.74
C SER A 193 1.50 12.83 4.41
N ALA A 194 1.09 13.07 5.65
CA ALA A 194 1.75 13.95 6.59
C ALA A 194 2.29 13.14 7.77
N ALA A 195 3.52 13.42 8.18
CA ALA A 195 4.18 12.75 9.29
C ALA A 195 4.74 13.79 10.27
N LEU A 196 4.45 13.60 11.56
CA LEU A 196 4.87 14.48 12.64
C LEU A 196 5.90 13.78 13.50
N LYS A 197 7.07 14.41 13.66
CA LYS A 197 8.13 13.97 14.58
C LYS A 197 7.71 14.22 16.02
N LEU A 198 7.90 13.20 16.87
CA LEU A 198 7.73 13.25 18.32
C LEU A 198 9.09 13.38 19.05
#